data_055a693215a69a9d7cf0226926f06efc
#
_entry.id   055a693215a69a9d7cf0226926f06efc
#
_cell.length_a   1.000
_cell.length_b   1.000
_cell.length_c   1.000
_cell.angle_alpha   90.00
_cell.angle_beta   90.00
_cell.angle_gamma   90.00
#
_symmetry.space_group_name_H-M   'P 1'
#
loop_
_entity.id
_entity.type
_entity.pdbx_description
1 polymer ?
#
loop_
_entity_poly.entity_id
_entity_poly.type
_entity_poly.pdbx_seq_one_letter_code
_entity_poly.pdbx_strand_id
1 'polypeptide(L)'
;MEGLYPNDKMSQKEKIKCLIHYFERVCSSIPTGFVSFERKVLSLEHSSQVISYPDVDFWGKSTMNLCSFKLLIYALPINKIDYQNHHYQVSLSGFIEDQHYEALEVDFANERLGGGALSRGCLQEEIRFMINPELIAGMLFLPSMKKNEAIEIIGAERFSNYTGYASTLCFAGDHNDLRPLDYLRRRKRRIVAIDALCNPRMREFKIECIVRETNKAFCGFLNQSDYKLDLKQFEESEFYETQLGHRISTANGQVQYNIPALDDDHVMAENPIPSVYSEGEINSGCSVANSSDKIGQVPGSSALDETPGVATGNWGCGAFGGDLQLKSIIQWLAASQAQRPFILYYTFGEKPLARLEQVTQWILLHGWTVGDLWNMLVEYSSQRIAGETSCSFFSWLLPEQNLCGFH
;
A
#
# COMPACT_ATOMS: atom_id res chain seq x y z
N MET A 1 4.57 18.34 -22.92
CA MET A 1 5.81 17.91 -23.60
C MET A 1 6.80 19.05 -23.89
N GLU A 2 6.37 20.27 -23.99
CA GLU A 2 7.27 21.43 -24.25
C GLU A 2 8.40 21.60 -23.21
N GLY A 3 8.23 21.13 -21.98
CA GLY A 3 9.26 21.20 -20.95
C GLY A 3 10.34 20.12 -20.99
N LEU A 4 10.15 19.02 -21.74
CA LEU A 4 11.11 17.93 -21.87
C LEU A 4 12.21 18.22 -22.90
N TYR A 5 11.87 18.94 -23.97
CA TYR A 5 12.70 19.11 -25.15
C TYR A 5 13.69 20.30 -25.14
N PRO A 6 13.46 21.42 -24.42
CA PRO A 6 14.32 22.59 -24.59
C PRO A 6 15.56 22.66 -23.72
N ASN A 7 15.87 21.62 -22.92
CA ASN A 7 16.99 21.66 -21.99
C ASN A 7 18.03 20.59 -22.27
N ASP A 8 19.25 20.97 -22.39
CA ASP A 8 20.46 20.14 -22.52
C ASP A 8 20.85 19.37 -21.25
N LYS A 9 19.96 19.26 -20.26
CA LYS A 9 20.25 18.49 -19.04
C LYS A 9 20.30 17.01 -19.34
N MET A 10 21.37 16.33 -18.90
CA MET A 10 21.55 14.89 -19.10
C MET A 10 20.35 14.09 -18.63
N SER A 11 19.81 14.38 -17.44
CA SER A 11 18.64 13.66 -16.90
C SER A 11 17.39 13.76 -17.80
N GLN A 12 17.21 14.84 -18.56
CA GLN A 12 16.10 14.94 -19.52
C GLN A 12 16.32 14.02 -20.73
N LYS A 13 17.56 13.95 -21.22
CA LYS A 13 17.92 13.01 -22.30
C LYS A 13 17.69 11.56 -21.87
N GLU A 14 18.03 11.23 -20.63
CA GLU A 14 17.83 9.88 -20.08
C GLU A 14 16.32 9.54 -19.91
N LYS A 15 15.49 10.48 -19.49
CA LYS A 15 14.03 10.32 -19.48
C LYS A 15 13.47 10.05 -20.89
N ILE A 16 13.95 10.79 -21.88
CA ILE A 16 13.55 10.60 -23.29
C ILE A 16 13.95 9.19 -23.77
N LYS A 17 15.14 8.69 -23.39
CA LYS A 17 15.56 7.32 -23.72
C LYS A 17 14.58 6.27 -23.16
N CYS A 18 14.12 6.43 -21.92
CA CYS A 18 13.10 5.53 -21.33
C CYS A 18 11.81 5.53 -22.16
N LEU A 19 11.34 6.70 -22.61
CA LEU A 19 10.11 6.81 -23.41
C LEU A 19 10.31 6.23 -24.82
N ILE A 20 11.43 6.48 -25.48
CA ILE A 20 11.74 5.88 -26.79
C ILE A 20 11.78 4.37 -26.66
N HIS A 21 12.50 3.85 -25.68
CA HIS A 21 12.58 2.42 -25.39
C HIS A 21 11.20 1.79 -25.16
N TYR A 22 10.33 2.45 -24.41
CA TYR A 22 8.95 2.00 -24.21
C TYR A 22 8.21 1.86 -25.55
N PHE A 23 8.26 2.87 -26.42
CA PHE A 23 7.59 2.81 -27.72
C PHE A 23 8.20 1.77 -28.65
N GLU A 24 9.52 1.57 -28.64
CA GLU A 24 10.18 0.51 -29.40
C GLU A 24 9.69 -0.87 -28.95
N ARG A 25 9.57 -1.10 -27.64
CA ARG A 25 9.03 -2.35 -27.10
C ARG A 25 7.56 -2.58 -27.47
N VAL A 26 6.72 -1.57 -27.29
CA VAL A 26 5.29 -1.64 -27.61
C VAL A 26 5.06 -1.88 -29.10
N CYS A 27 5.85 -1.25 -29.98
CA CYS A 27 5.77 -1.47 -31.43
C CYS A 27 6.24 -2.89 -31.83
N SER A 28 7.20 -3.45 -31.09
CA SER A 28 7.73 -4.79 -31.38
C SER A 28 6.85 -5.92 -30.81
N SER A 29 6.22 -5.67 -29.64
CA SER A 29 5.34 -6.61 -28.96
C SER A 29 4.29 -5.85 -28.16
N ILE A 30 3.06 -5.85 -28.64
CA ILE A 30 1.96 -5.13 -28.00
C ILE A 30 1.69 -5.77 -26.62
N PRO A 31 1.75 -4.99 -25.53
CA PRO A 31 1.42 -5.46 -24.19
C PRO A 31 -0.01 -6.00 -24.14
N THR A 32 -0.18 -7.18 -23.55
CA THR A 32 -1.49 -7.80 -23.38
C THR A 32 -1.86 -7.79 -21.92
N GLY A 33 -2.76 -6.93 -21.52
CA GLY A 33 -3.20 -6.83 -20.13
C GLY A 33 -3.91 -5.53 -19.87
N PHE A 34 -4.07 -5.21 -18.59
CA PHE A 34 -4.78 -4.03 -18.15
C PHE A 34 -3.98 -3.29 -17.08
N VAL A 35 -4.09 -1.97 -17.06
CA VAL A 35 -3.67 -1.12 -15.94
C VAL A 35 -4.92 -0.50 -15.34
N SER A 36 -5.11 -0.67 -14.05
CA SER A 36 -6.24 -0.11 -13.31
C SER A 36 -5.79 1.09 -12.48
N PHE A 37 -6.59 2.13 -12.48
CA PHE A 37 -6.41 3.33 -11.65
C PHE A 37 -7.62 3.45 -10.74
N GLU A 38 -7.41 3.41 -9.44
CA GLU A 38 -8.45 3.52 -8.44
C GLU A 38 -8.19 4.72 -7.54
N ARG A 39 -9.19 5.58 -7.37
CA ARG A 39 -9.15 6.68 -6.40
C ARG A 39 -9.72 6.20 -5.08
N LYS A 40 -8.89 6.17 -4.05
CA LYS A 40 -9.27 5.90 -2.68
C LYS A 40 -9.68 7.19 -1.99
N VAL A 41 -10.72 7.13 -1.17
CA VAL A 41 -11.27 8.32 -0.51
C VAL A 41 -11.66 7.97 0.92
N LEU A 42 -11.19 8.76 1.89
CA LEU A 42 -11.72 8.79 3.24
C LEU A 42 -12.88 9.78 3.28
N SER A 43 -14.04 9.38 3.80
CA SER A 43 -15.18 10.28 3.91
C SER A 43 -14.92 11.40 4.90
N LEU A 44 -15.23 12.63 4.52
CA LEU A 44 -15.21 13.78 5.43
C LEU A 44 -16.49 13.86 6.28
N GLU A 45 -17.49 13.06 5.95
CA GLU A 45 -18.74 12.92 6.68
C GLU A 45 -18.70 11.63 7.47
N HIS A 46 -19.21 11.65 8.70
CA HIS A 46 -19.37 10.45 9.49
C HIS A 46 -20.53 9.62 8.93
N SER A 47 -20.19 8.47 8.35
CA SER A 47 -21.16 7.53 7.79
C SER A 47 -20.72 6.12 8.15
N SER A 48 -21.65 5.29 8.58
CA SER A 48 -21.42 3.86 8.85
C SER A 48 -21.03 3.05 7.61
N GLN A 49 -21.27 3.58 6.40
CA GLN A 49 -21.06 2.84 5.14
C GLN A 49 -19.72 3.09 4.47
N VAL A 50 -18.94 4.05 4.95
CA VAL A 50 -17.63 4.42 4.37
C VAL A 50 -16.63 4.77 5.46
N ILE A 51 -15.36 4.51 5.19
CA ILE A 51 -14.28 4.82 6.12
C ILE A 51 -14.18 6.33 6.26
N SER A 52 -14.45 6.84 7.47
CA SER A 52 -14.37 8.24 7.78
C SER A 52 -12.91 8.71 7.88
N TYR A 53 -12.70 9.99 7.65
CA TYR A 53 -11.41 10.66 7.84
C TYR A 53 -11.08 10.72 9.35
N PRO A 54 -10.07 9.96 9.84
CA PRO A 54 -9.75 9.87 11.24
C PRO A 54 -9.35 11.20 11.85
N ASP A 55 -9.81 11.46 13.08
CA ASP A 55 -9.42 12.62 13.87
C ASP A 55 -8.30 12.29 14.88
N VAL A 56 -7.95 13.23 15.73
CA VAL A 56 -6.92 13.08 16.76
C VAL A 56 -7.29 11.99 17.76
N ASP A 57 -8.55 11.94 18.16
CA ASP A 57 -9.08 10.98 19.14
C ASP A 57 -9.05 9.56 18.61
N PHE A 58 -9.41 9.37 17.34
CA PHE A 58 -9.31 8.06 16.67
C PHE A 58 -7.89 7.51 16.76
N TRP A 59 -6.90 8.32 16.40
CA TRP A 59 -5.50 7.90 16.43
C TRP A 59 -5.02 7.64 17.86
N GLY A 60 -5.33 8.55 18.80
CA GLY A 60 -4.87 8.47 20.20
C GLY A 60 -5.49 7.34 21.02
N LYS A 61 -6.67 6.86 20.62
CA LYS A 61 -7.37 5.76 21.29
C LYS A 61 -7.17 4.41 20.62
N SER A 62 -6.38 4.35 19.53
CA SER A 62 -6.17 3.12 18.80
C SER A 62 -5.42 2.08 19.63
N THR A 63 -5.99 0.90 19.76
CA THR A 63 -5.39 -0.28 20.40
C THR A 63 -4.73 -1.22 19.40
N MET A 64 -4.63 -0.83 18.13
CA MET A 64 -4.00 -1.64 17.10
C MET A 64 -2.53 -1.84 17.38
N ASN A 65 -2.06 -3.07 17.22
CA ASN A 65 -0.63 -3.39 17.31
C ASN A 65 0.14 -2.80 16.13
N LEU A 66 1.37 -2.37 16.40
CA LEU A 66 2.26 -1.91 15.35
C LEU A 66 2.72 -3.08 14.48
N CYS A 67 2.65 -2.92 13.18
CA CYS A 67 3.10 -3.94 12.23
C CYS A 67 4.63 -4.08 12.23
N SER A 68 5.13 -5.18 11.67
CA SER A 68 6.57 -5.41 11.53
C SER A 68 7.23 -4.30 10.72
N PHE A 69 8.33 -3.73 11.25
CA PHE A 69 9.13 -2.69 10.60
C PHE A 69 10.45 -3.28 10.13
N LYS A 70 10.68 -3.31 8.82
CA LYS A 70 11.90 -3.84 8.20
C LYS A 70 12.67 -2.71 7.54
N LEU A 71 13.88 -2.45 8.01
CA LEU A 71 14.75 -1.44 7.45
C LEU A 71 15.54 -1.99 6.27
N LEU A 72 15.59 -1.20 5.20
CA LEU A 72 16.44 -1.47 4.05
C LEU A 72 17.49 -0.36 3.96
N ILE A 73 18.72 -0.69 4.35
CA ILE A 73 19.85 0.23 4.27
C ILE A 73 20.46 0.07 2.88
N TYR A 74 20.63 1.16 2.15
CA TYR A 74 21.33 1.17 0.88
C TYR A 74 22.80 0.83 1.12
N ALA A 75 23.19 -0.41 0.88
CA ALA A 75 24.59 -0.78 0.77
C ALA A 75 25.03 -0.53 -0.68
N LEU A 76 26.01 0.36 -0.87
CA LEU A 76 26.69 0.48 -2.15
C LEU A 76 27.12 -0.92 -2.63
N PRO A 77 27.10 -1.23 -3.92
CA PRO A 77 27.43 -2.57 -4.41
C PRO A 77 28.87 -2.90 -4.02
N ILE A 78 29.04 -3.71 -2.98
CA ILE A 78 30.32 -4.34 -2.68
C ILE A 78 30.45 -5.49 -3.68
N ASN A 79 31.24 -5.27 -4.70
CA ASN A 79 31.73 -6.34 -5.60
C ASN A 79 32.57 -7.34 -4.81
N LYS A 80 31.95 -8.25 -4.08
CA LYS A 80 32.52 -9.53 -3.65
C LYS A 80 31.42 -10.43 -3.11
N ILE A 81 31.04 -11.41 -3.90
CA ILE A 81 30.23 -12.54 -3.48
C ILE A 81 31.18 -13.51 -2.77
N ASP A 82 31.05 -13.65 -1.46
CA ASP A 82 31.70 -14.73 -0.70
C ASP A 82 30.69 -15.85 -0.50
N TYR A 83 30.93 -16.99 -1.16
CA TYR A 83 30.03 -18.15 -1.28
C TYR A 83 30.15 -19.15 -0.11
N GLN A 84 30.63 -18.76 1.06
CA GLN A 84 30.85 -19.72 2.15
C GLN A 84 30.27 -19.35 3.50
N ASN A 85 28.97 -19.03 3.60
CA ASN A 85 28.28 -19.25 4.89
C ASN A 85 26.77 -19.18 4.68
N HIS A 86 26.06 -20.26 5.02
CA HIS A 86 24.61 -20.40 4.99
C HIS A 86 23.91 -19.54 6.06
N HIS A 87 24.03 -18.24 5.98
CA HIS A 87 23.13 -17.30 6.61
C HIS A 87 22.44 -16.51 5.50
N TYR A 88 21.11 -16.60 5.43
CA TYR A 88 20.30 -15.80 4.53
C TYR A 88 20.48 -14.31 4.87
N GLN A 89 21.56 -13.72 4.43
CA GLN A 89 21.65 -12.27 4.26
C GLN A 89 20.93 -11.96 2.95
N VAL A 90 19.66 -11.58 3.06
CA VAL A 90 18.96 -10.91 1.96
C VAL A 90 19.65 -9.57 1.77
N SER A 91 20.59 -9.50 0.84
CA SER A 91 21.21 -8.25 0.38
C SER A 91 20.13 -7.49 -0.39
N LEU A 92 19.35 -6.69 0.33
CA LEU A 92 18.33 -5.79 -0.24
C LEU A 92 19.00 -4.44 -0.55
N SER A 93 19.97 -4.44 -1.45
CA SER A 93 20.44 -3.25 -2.13
C SER A 93 19.51 -3.01 -3.31
N GLY A 94 18.68 -1.95 -3.28
CA GLY A 94 17.76 -1.68 -4.39
C GLY A 94 16.86 -0.48 -4.12
N PHE A 95 16.06 -0.16 -5.11
CA PHE A 95 15.00 0.84 -5.04
C PHE A 95 13.67 0.19 -4.62
N ILE A 96 12.66 0.99 -4.27
CA ILE A 96 11.32 0.51 -3.89
C ILE A 96 10.75 -0.45 -4.94
N GLU A 97 10.98 -0.17 -6.21
CA GLU A 97 10.51 -0.96 -7.36
C GLU A 97 11.28 -2.27 -7.60
N ASP A 98 12.43 -2.45 -6.96
CA ASP A 98 13.26 -3.67 -7.09
C ASP A 98 12.91 -4.74 -6.04
N GLN A 99 11.99 -4.43 -5.11
CA GLN A 99 11.61 -5.35 -4.05
C GLN A 99 10.94 -6.62 -4.62
N HIS A 100 11.29 -7.77 -4.03
CA HIS A 100 10.76 -9.09 -4.43
C HIS A 100 9.50 -9.49 -3.65
N TYR A 101 9.11 -8.71 -2.65
CA TYR A 101 7.90 -8.94 -1.88
C TYR A 101 6.69 -8.45 -2.65
N GLU A 102 5.56 -9.11 -2.49
CA GLU A 102 4.27 -8.56 -2.92
C GLU A 102 3.89 -7.43 -1.97
N ALA A 103 4.47 -6.25 -2.14
CA ALA A 103 4.21 -5.07 -1.33
C ALA A 103 3.60 -3.95 -2.17
N LEU A 104 2.79 -3.13 -1.53
CA LEU A 104 2.28 -1.88 -2.08
C LEU A 104 3.43 -0.88 -2.20
N GLU A 105 3.82 -0.52 -3.41
CA GLU A 105 4.94 0.37 -3.70
C GLU A 105 4.47 1.83 -3.61
N VAL A 106 5.02 2.60 -2.67
CA VAL A 106 4.62 4.00 -2.49
C VAL A 106 5.27 4.87 -3.57
N ASP A 107 4.43 5.60 -4.30
CA ASP A 107 4.81 6.70 -5.15
C ASP A 107 4.73 8.01 -4.34
N PHE A 108 5.87 8.71 -4.22
CA PHE A 108 5.98 9.99 -3.48
C PHE A 108 5.44 11.12 -4.34
N ALA A 109 4.14 11.05 -4.60
CA ALA A 109 3.46 11.79 -5.61
C ALA A 109 3.34 13.30 -5.33
N ASN A 110 3.19 14.05 -6.40
CA ASN A 110 2.59 15.37 -6.36
C ASN A 110 1.06 15.22 -6.23
N GLU A 111 0.36 16.25 -5.74
CA GLU A 111 -1.11 16.25 -5.74
C GLU A 111 -1.70 16.01 -7.14
N ARG A 112 -0.99 16.44 -8.18
CA ARG A 112 -1.24 16.11 -9.59
C ARG A 112 -0.35 14.93 -9.95
N LEU A 113 -0.95 13.77 -10.08
CA LEU A 113 -0.26 12.51 -10.37
C LEU A 113 0.75 12.69 -11.51
N GLY A 114 1.99 12.19 -11.30
CA GLY A 114 3.08 12.27 -12.25
C GLY A 114 3.91 13.56 -12.16
N GLY A 115 3.48 14.55 -11.38
CA GLY A 115 4.27 15.75 -11.09
C GLY A 115 4.94 16.35 -12.32
N GLY A 116 6.25 16.45 -12.29
CA GLY A 116 7.10 16.94 -13.39
C GLY A 116 7.58 15.88 -14.37
N ALA A 117 6.95 14.69 -14.46
CA ALA A 117 7.41 13.59 -15.30
C ALA A 117 7.60 13.98 -16.77
N LEU A 118 6.62 14.66 -17.34
CA LEU A 118 6.68 15.18 -18.72
C LEU A 118 7.29 16.58 -18.83
N SER A 119 8.02 17.01 -17.79
CA SER A 119 8.71 18.30 -17.76
C SER A 119 10.09 18.14 -17.10
N ARG A 120 10.49 19.06 -16.21
CA ARG A 120 11.85 19.09 -15.63
C ARG A 120 12.03 18.24 -14.37
N GLY A 121 10.96 17.65 -13.83
CA GLY A 121 11.01 16.80 -12.66
C GLY A 121 11.84 15.53 -12.91
N CYS A 122 12.60 15.09 -11.93
CA CYS A 122 13.44 13.91 -12.01
C CYS A 122 13.74 13.35 -10.62
N LEU A 123 12.72 13.27 -9.78
CA LEU A 123 12.76 12.63 -8.48
C LEU A 123 12.06 11.26 -8.54
N GLN A 124 11.72 10.68 -7.42
CA GLN A 124 11.22 9.31 -7.33
C GLN A 124 9.95 9.11 -8.19
N GLU A 125 8.95 9.99 -8.09
CA GLU A 125 7.73 9.93 -8.90
C GLU A 125 8.03 10.03 -10.40
N GLU A 126 8.82 11.02 -10.80
CA GLU A 126 9.09 11.23 -12.21
C GLU A 126 9.94 10.13 -12.82
N ILE A 127 10.87 9.56 -12.07
CA ILE A 127 11.65 8.39 -12.50
C ILE A 127 10.72 7.19 -12.63
N ARG A 128 9.81 6.98 -11.66
CA ARG A 128 8.81 5.91 -11.70
C ARG A 128 7.97 5.99 -12.98
N PHE A 129 7.52 7.17 -13.37
CA PHE A 129 6.74 7.39 -14.58
C PHE A 129 7.54 7.17 -15.88
N MET A 130 8.87 7.26 -15.81
CA MET A 130 9.73 6.95 -16.97
C MET A 130 9.97 5.45 -17.12
N ILE A 131 10.15 4.73 -16.03
CA ILE A 131 10.41 3.27 -16.08
C ILE A 131 9.13 2.44 -16.18
N ASN A 132 7.97 2.99 -15.76
CA ASN A 132 6.62 2.45 -15.93
C ASN A 132 5.77 3.44 -16.75
N PRO A 133 6.01 3.63 -18.06
CA PRO A 133 5.39 4.72 -18.82
C PRO A 133 3.87 4.65 -18.95
N GLU A 134 3.27 3.49 -18.71
CA GLU A 134 1.82 3.31 -18.66
C GLU A 134 1.15 4.18 -17.58
N LEU A 135 1.89 4.57 -16.53
CA LEU A 135 1.43 5.50 -15.49
C LEU A 135 1.07 6.89 -16.05
N ILE A 136 1.70 7.29 -17.16
CA ILE A 136 1.47 8.59 -17.83
C ILE A 136 0.00 8.72 -18.27
N ALA A 137 -0.66 7.61 -18.57
CA ALA A 137 -2.09 7.63 -18.91
C ALA A 137 -2.92 8.27 -17.79
N GLY A 138 -2.59 8.02 -16.52
CA GLY A 138 -3.27 8.61 -15.36
C GLY A 138 -3.20 10.14 -15.32
N MET A 139 -2.14 10.74 -15.84
CA MET A 139 -1.99 12.20 -15.91
C MET A 139 -3.02 12.88 -16.82
N LEU A 140 -3.66 12.12 -17.73
CA LEU A 140 -4.60 12.65 -18.70
C LEU A 140 -6.01 12.80 -18.16
N PHE A 141 -6.42 11.95 -17.21
CA PHE A 141 -7.82 11.87 -16.76
C PHE A 141 -8.03 11.97 -15.27
N LEU A 142 -6.97 11.84 -14.45
CA LEU A 142 -7.11 11.90 -13.00
C LEU A 142 -6.98 13.35 -12.51
N PRO A 143 -7.99 13.90 -11.82
CA PRO A 143 -7.87 15.23 -11.20
C PRO A 143 -6.93 15.18 -9.98
N SER A 144 -6.45 16.36 -9.54
CA SER A 144 -5.60 16.49 -8.35
C SER A 144 -6.20 15.78 -7.14
N MET A 145 -5.34 15.15 -6.34
CA MET A 145 -5.73 14.49 -5.09
C MET A 145 -6.07 15.54 -4.02
N LYS A 146 -7.19 15.34 -3.32
CA LYS A 146 -7.56 16.11 -2.13
C LYS A 146 -6.86 15.53 -0.89
N LYS A 147 -6.93 16.26 0.24
CA LYS A 147 -6.30 15.86 1.50
C LYS A 147 -6.70 14.46 2.01
N ASN A 148 -7.89 14.00 1.64
CA ASN A 148 -8.50 12.74 2.03
C ASN A 148 -8.49 11.68 0.90
N GLU A 149 -7.68 11.86 -0.12
CA GLU A 149 -7.63 11.00 -1.29
C GLU A 149 -6.23 10.44 -1.52
N ALA A 150 -6.17 9.25 -2.11
CA ALA A 150 -4.97 8.61 -2.66
C ALA A 150 -5.33 7.94 -4.00
N ILE A 151 -4.34 7.55 -4.79
CA ILE A 151 -4.57 6.83 -6.05
C ILE A 151 -3.78 5.52 -6.00
N GLU A 152 -4.48 4.39 -6.17
CA GLU A 152 -3.84 3.10 -6.35
C GLU A 152 -3.83 2.71 -7.82
N ILE A 153 -2.68 2.23 -8.30
CA ILE A 153 -2.47 1.81 -9.67
C ILE A 153 -2.01 0.36 -9.66
N ILE A 154 -2.71 -0.49 -10.39
CA ILE A 154 -2.42 -1.93 -10.45
C ILE A 154 -2.17 -2.31 -11.91
N GLY A 155 -1.06 -2.99 -12.15
CA GLY A 155 -0.80 -3.60 -13.45
C GLY A 155 0.23 -2.90 -14.31
N ALA A 156 0.71 -1.71 -13.94
CA ALA A 156 1.70 -0.99 -14.73
C ALA A 156 3.02 -1.79 -14.81
N GLU A 157 3.43 -2.15 -16.04
CA GLU A 157 4.66 -2.90 -16.30
C GLU A 157 5.89 -1.99 -16.19
N ARG A 158 6.99 -2.54 -15.69
CA ARG A 158 8.30 -1.88 -15.75
C ARG A 158 9.00 -2.24 -17.04
N PHE A 159 9.42 -1.24 -17.81
CA PHE A 159 10.05 -1.41 -19.12
C PHE A 159 11.55 -1.13 -19.10
N SER A 160 12.04 -0.31 -18.17
CA SER A 160 13.42 0.16 -18.18
C SER A 160 14.12 -0.07 -16.85
N ASN A 161 15.40 -0.41 -16.95
CA ASN A 161 16.36 -0.27 -15.85
C ASN A 161 16.96 1.13 -15.86
N TYR A 162 17.39 1.59 -14.70
CA TYR A 162 18.08 2.85 -14.55
C TYR A 162 19.11 2.78 -13.42
N THR A 163 19.99 3.76 -13.40
CA THR A 163 20.94 4.03 -12.32
C THR A 163 20.93 5.51 -11.97
N GLY A 164 21.49 5.86 -10.82
CA GLY A 164 21.53 7.24 -10.38
C GLY A 164 20.18 7.78 -9.90
N TYR A 165 20.15 9.07 -9.57
CA TYR A 165 18.96 9.76 -9.06
C TYR A 165 19.04 11.26 -9.38
N ALA A 166 17.92 11.91 -9.61
CA ALA A 166 17.84 13.33 -9.95
C ALA A 166 18.75 13.71 -11.13
N SER A 167 19.77 14.54 -10.92
CA SER A 167 20.68 14.97 -11.97
C SER A 167 21.61 13.87 -12.51
N THR A 168 21.74 12.77 -11.79
CA THR A 168 22.58 11.62 -12.19
C THR A 168 21.78 10.45 -12.75
N LEU A 169 20.46 10.62 -12.98
CA LEU A 169 19.65 9.61 -13.64
C LEU A 169 20.29 9.18 -14.96
N CYS A 170 20.38 7.88 -15.17
CA CYS A 170 20.89 7.27 -16.39
C CYS A 170 20.04 6.06 -16.75
N PHE A 171 19.54 6.00 -17.97
CA PHE A 171 18.88 4.83 -18.54
C PHE A 171 19.87 3.66 -18.64
N ALA A 172 19.51 2.50 -18.14
CA ALA A 172 20.38 1.33 -18.06
C ALA A 172 19.86 0.10 -18.85
N GLY A 173 19.05 0.35 -19.88
CA GLY A 173 18.57 -0.68 -20.81
C GLY A 173 17.22 -1.28 -20.44
N ASP A 174 16.91 -2.39 -21.13
CA ASP A 174 15.64 -3.10 -21.03
C ASP A 174 15.44 -3.74 -19.66
N HIS A 175 14.19 -3.75 -19.17
CA HIS A 175 13.76 -4.48 -18.01
C HIS A 175 12.69 -5.49 -18.40
N ASN A 176 12.95 -6.76 -18.12
CA ASN A 176 11.95 -7.81 -18.28
C ASN A 176 11.16 -7.97 -16.97
N ASP A 177 9.95 -7.46 -16.92
CA ASP A 177 9.09 -7.56 -15.75
C ASP A 177 8.48 -8.96 -15.64
N LEU A 178 9.06 -9.79 -14.78
CA LEU A 178 8.66 -11.19 -14.57
C LEU A 178 7.50 -11.34 -13.56
N ARG A 179 6.93 -10.28 -13.04
CA ARG A 179 5.80 -10.37 -12.09
C ARG A 179 4.62 -11.10 -12.74
N PRO A 180 3.98 -12.04 -12.04
CA PRO A 180 2.85 -12.78 -12.59
C PRO A 180 1.67 -11.85 -12.88
N LEU A 181 0.72 -12.32 -13.66
CA LEU A 181 -0.56 -11.67 -13.90
C LEU A 181 -1.58 -12.12 -12.85
N ASP A 182 -2.48 -11.21 -12.47
CA ASP A 182 -3.67 -11.56 -11.70
C ASP A 182 -4.79 -12.12 -12.60
N TYR A 183 -5.94 -12.44 -11.98
CA TYR A 183 -7.11 -12.99 -12.71
C TYR A 183 -7.71 -12.00 -13.72
N LEU A 184 -7.47 -10.68 -13.55
CA LEU A 184 -7.85 -9.63 -14.51
C LEU A 184 -6.76 -9.36 -15.56
N ARG A 185 -5.72 -10.21 -15.61
CA ARG A 185 -4.57 -10.06 -16.51
C ARG A 185 -3.77 -8.77 -16.27
N ARG A 186 -3.73 -8.25 -15.04
CA ARG A 186 -2.86 -7.16 -14.63
C ARG A 186 -1.59 -7.72 -14.02
N ARG A 187 -0.45 -7.10 -14.26
CA ARG A 187 0.79 -7.42 -13.51
C ARG A 187 0.52 -7.26 -12.01
N LYS A 188 0.93 -8.23 -11.20
CA LYS A 188 0.84 -8.15 -9.73
C LYS A 188 1.81 -7.10 -9.16
N ARG A 189 1.69 -5.89 -9.67
CA ARG A 189 2.38 -4.68 -9.21
C ARG A 189 1.33 -3.69 -8.75
N ARG A 190 1.44 -3.28 -7.51
CA ARG A 190 0.53 -2.32 -6.89
C ARG A 190 1.32 -1.09 -6.47
N ILE A 191 1.00 0.04 -7.05
CA ILE A 191 1.63 1.35 -6.76
C ILE A 191 0.57 2.22 -6.11
N VAL A 192 0.92 2.90 -5.01
CA VAL A 192 0.04 3.86 -4.36
C VAL A 192 0.66 5.24 -4.34
N ALA A 193 0.00 6.17 -4.99
CA ALA A 193 0.38 7.58 -5.05
C ALA A 193 -0.26 8.33 -3.87
N ILE A 194 0.58 8.95 -3.05
CA ILE A 194 0.21 9.81 -1.93
C ILE A 194 1.04 11.10 -1.97
N ASP A 195 0.39 12.25 -1.91
CA ASP A 195 1.06 13.54 -1.88
C ASP A 195 1.34 14.01 -0.45
N ALA A 196 2.46 14.67 -0.23
CA ALA A 196 2.86 15.22 1.04
C ALA A 196 2.71 16.75 1.06
N LEU A 197 2.72 17.35 2.25
CA LEU A 197 2.78 18.80 2.42
C LEU A 197 4.08 19.36 1.81
N CYS A 198 3.94 20.36 0.96
CA CYS A 198 5.08 21.04 0.34
C CYS A 198 5.63 22.13 1.28
N ASN A 199 6.95 22.16 1.50
CA ASN A 199 7.67 23.10 2.35
C ASN A 199 7.01 23.32 3.73
N PRO A 200 6.71 22.26 4.49
CA PRO A 200 5.95 22.38 5.71
C PRO A 200 6.73 23.12 6.80
N ARG A 201 8.06 23.00 6.85
CA ARG A 201 8.93 23.58 7.89
C ARG A 201 8.38 23.22 9.28
N MET A 202 8.42 24.16 10.24
CA MET A 202 7.86 23.96 11.59
C MET A 202 6.34 23.68 11.61
N ARG A 203 5.60 24.00 10.53
CA ARG A 203 4.17 23.69 10.48
C ARG A 203 3.87 22.18 10.48
N GLU A 204 4.82 21.34 10.03
CA GLU A 204 4.57 19.89 10.00
C GLU A 204 4.34 19.28 11.39
N PHE A 205 4.86 19.94 12.44
CA PHE A 205 4.65 19.54 13.84
C PHE A 205 3.30 20.03 14.41
N LYS A 206 2.51 20.83 13.66
CA LYS A 206 1.16 21.18 14.08
C LYS A 206 0.25 19.97 13.94
N ILE A 207 -0.65 19.79 14.92
CA ILE A 207 -1.52 18.63 14.99
C ILE A 207 -2.37 18.43 13.72
N GLU A 208 -2.89 19.50 13.13
CA GLU A 208 -3.65 19.43 11.88
C GLU A 208 -2.82 18.93 10.70
N CYS A 209 -1.50 19.22 10.69
CA CYS A 209 -0.59 18.73 9.66
C CYS A 209 -0.24 17.25 9.88
N ILE A 210 0.00 16.85 11.14
CA ILE A 210 0.26 15.44 11.49
C ILE A 210 -0.96 14.57 11.13
N VAL A 211 -2.16 14.99 11.53
CA VAL A 211 -3.41 14.30 11.16
C VAL A 211 -3.55 14.18 9.64
N ARG A 212 -3.30 15.28 8.92
CA ARG A 212 -3.39 15.26 7.45
C ARG A 212 -2.43 14.27 6.81
N GLU A 213 -1.17 14.27 7.24
CA GLU A 213 -0.14 13.40 6.67
C GLU A 213 -0.41 11.93 7.03
N THR A 214 -0.79 11.66 8.28
CA THR A 214 -1.11 10.29 8.71
C THR A 214 -2.33 9.75 7.97
N ASN A 215 -3.39 10.56 7.83
CA ASN A 215 -4.59 10.17 7.09
C ASN A 215 -4.33 10.01 5.59
N LYS A 216 -3.42 10.78 5.01
CA LYS A 216 -3.01 10.63 3.62
C LYS A 216 -2.34 9.26 3.39
N ALA A 217 -1.38 8.90 4.24
CA ALA A 217 -0.72 7.60 4.19
C ALA A 217 -1.72 6.46 4.48
N PHE A 218 -2.58 6.64 5.48
CA PHE A 218 -3.63 5.68 5.83
C PHE A 218 -4.59 5.42 4.66
N CYS A 219 -5.10 6.48 4.02
CA CYS A 219 -5.94 6.38 2.84
C CYS A 219 -5.28 5.53 1.73
N GLY A 220 -3.99 5.79 1.49
CA GLY A 220 -3.23 5.03 0.50
C GLY A 220 -3.04 3.57 0.88
N PHE A 221 -2.81 3.30 2.16
CA PHE A 221 -2.50 1.96 2.64
C PHE A 221 -3.72 1.09 2.93
N LEU A 222 -4.92 1.65 3.02
CA LEU A 222 -6.15 0.88 3.21
C LEU A 222 -6.38 -0.12 2.09
N ASN A 223 -6.91 -1.30 2.45
CA ASN A 223 -7.58 -2.18 1.52
C ASN A 223 -9.09 -1.95 1.65
N GLN A 224 -9.65 -1.17 0.74
CA GLN A 224 -11.07 -0.79 0.81
C GLN A 224 -12.04 -1.98 0.74
N SER A 225 -11.62 -3.10 0.15
CA SER A 225 -12.45 -4.29 0.05
C SER A 225 -12.63 -4.97 1.42
N ASP A 226 -11.55 -5.06 2.20
CA ASP A 226 -11.58 -5.72 3.51
C ASP A 226 -12.37 -4.89 4.53
N TYR A 227 -12.19 -3.57 4.51
CA TYR A 227 -12.93 -2.67 5.40
C TYR A 227 -14.44 -2.65 5.15
N LYS A 228 -14.88 -2.84 3.91
CA LYS A 228 -16.31 -2.97 3.59
C LYS A 228 -16.90 -4.28 4.10
N LEU A 229 -16.11 -5.34 4.20
CA LEU A 229 -16.51 -6.61 4.77
C LEU A 229 -16.61 -6.54 6.29
N ASP A 230 -15.62 -5.93 6.95
CA ASP A 230 -15.62 -5.73 8.41
C ASP A 230 -16.79 -4.85 8.89
N LEU A 231 -17.10 -3.77 8.15
CA LEU A 231 -18.24 -2.91 8.45
C LEU A 231 -19.57 -3.68 8.33
N LYS A 232 -19.74 -4.53 7.31
CA LYS A 232 -20.94 -5.36 7.18
C LYS A 232 -21.08 -6.36 8.32
N GLN A 233 -19.99 -6.99 8.75
CA GLN A 233 -19.99 -7.90 9.90
C GLN A 233 -20.34 -7.18 11.19
N PHE A 234 -19.85 -5.92 11.37
CA PHE A 234 -20.18 -5.09 12.53
C PHE A 234 -21.65 -4.68 12.52
N GLU A 235 -22.21 -4.23 11.41
CA GLU A 235 -23.63 -3.89 11.27
C GLU A 235 -24.54 -5.13 11.50
N GLU A 236 -24.14 -6.30 11.02
CA GLU A 236 -24.85 -7.54 11.29
C GLU A 236 -24.78 -7.92 12.79
N SER A 237 -23.64 -7.75 13.47
CA SER A 237 -23.51 -8.04 14.90
C SER A 237 -24.32 -7.07 15.78
N GLU A 238 -24.29 -5.76 15.48
CA GLU A 238 -25.13 -4.77 16.19
C GLU A 238 -26.64 -5.02 15.96
N PHE A 239 -27.00 -5.45 14.75
CA PHE A 239 -28.38 -5.79 14.44
C PHE A 239 -28.85 -7.02 15.25
N TYR A 240 -28.00 -8.03 15.42
CA TYR A 240 -28.27 -9.19 16.25
C TYR A 240 -28.32 -8.83 17.75
N GLU A 241 -27.41 -8.02 18.26
CA GLU A 241 -27.41 -7.57 19.65
C GLU A 241 -28.64 -6.69 19.98
N THR A 242 -29.05 -5.83 19.06
CA THR A 242 -30.25 -4.99 19.23
C THR A 242 -31.52 -5.84 19.23
N GLN A 243 -31.60 -6.89 18.40
CA GLN A 243 -32.71 -7.83 18.43
C GLN A 243 -32.74 -8.70 19.71
N LEU A 244 -31.56 -9.12 20.20
CA LEU A 244 -31.46 -9.84 21.49
C LEU A 244 -31.85 -8.92 22.66
N GLY A 245 -31.38 -7.68 22.66
CA GLY A 245 -31.73 -6.67 23.68
C GLY A 245 -33.22 -6.38 23.74
N HIS A 246 -33.89 -6.28 22.59
CA HIS A 246 -35.35 -6.15 22.53
C HIS A 246 -36.11 -7.41 22.99
N ARG A 247 -35.56 -8.62 22.78
CA ARG A 247 -36.15 -9.86 23.32
C ARG A 247 -36.01 -10.00 24.83
N ILE A 248 -34.95 -9.43 25.43
CA ILE A 248 -34.72 -9.50 26.87
C ILE A 248 -35.55 -8.42 27.62
N SER A 249 -35.84 -7.28 27.02
CA SER A 249 -36.65 -6.23 27.63
C SER A 249 -38.15 -6.49 27.61
N THR A 250 -38.63 -7.46 26.78
CA THR A 250 -40.04 -7.89 26.78
C THR A 250 -40.31 -9.15 27.59
N ALA A 251 -39.31 -9.70 28.29
CA ALA A 251 -39.41 -10.93 29.07
C ALA A 251 -39.75 -10.72 30.56
N ASN A 252 -40.32 -9.58 30.97
CA ASN A 252 -40.94 -9.39 32.28
C ASN A 252 -42.46 -9.30 32.17
N GLY A 253 -43.12 -10.37 31.78
CA GLY A 253 -44.57 -10.50 31.78
C GLY A 253 -45.03 -11.80 31.18
N GLN A 254 -45.24 -12.78 32.10
CA GLN A 254 -46.03 -13.98 31.93
C GLN A 254 -45.78 -14.92 30.71
N VAL A 255 -45.28 -16.09 31.05
CA VAL A 255 -45.15 -17.26 30.21
C VAL A 255 -46.55 -17.78 29.83
N GLN A 256 -46.91 -17.78 28.57
CA GLN A 256 -47.97 -18.63 28.01
C GLN A 256 -47.39 -19.31 26.77
N TYR A 257 -47.27 -20.62 26.86
CA TYR A 257 -46.88 -21.49 25.76
C TYR A 257 -48.08 -21.64 24.83
N ASN A 258 -48.00 -21.15 23.62
CA ASN A 258 -48.83 -21.55 22.51
C ASN A 258 -47.96 -22.14 21.41
N ILE A 259 -48.12 -23.45 21.24
CA ILE A 259 -47.59 -24.22 20.11
C ILE A 259 -48.60 -24.02 18.95
N PRO A 260 -48.23 -23.53 17.79
CA PRO A 260 -49.08 -23.67 16.61
C PRO A 260 -48.82 -25.01 15.95
N ALA A 261 -49.91 -25.71 15.68
CA ALA A 261 -49.95 -26.95 14.95
C ALA A 261 -49.52 -26.76 13.49
N LEU A 262 -48.96 -27.84 12.97
CA LEU A 262 -48.75 -28.07 11.56
C LEU A 262 -50.11 -28.24 10.87
N ASP A 263 -50.39 -27.47 9.83
CA ASP A 263 -51.38 -27.80 8.84
C ASP A 263 -50.70 -27.95 7.48
N ASP A 264 -50.90 -29.17 6.94
CA ASP A 264 -50.62 -29.57 5.57
C ASP A 264 -51.69 -28.97 4.60
N ASP A 265 -51.30 -29.01 3.34
CA ASP A 265 -52.10 -28.87 2.11
C ASP A 265 -52.09 -27.50 1.39
N HIS A 266 -51.39 -27.50 0.24
CA HIS A 266 -51.93 -27.34 -1.13
C HIS A 266 -50.81 -27.20 -2.17
N VAL A 267 -50.56 -28.31 -2.91
CA VAL A 267 -50.92 -28.62 -4.30
C VAL A 267 -50.47 -27.60 -5.39
N MET A 268 -49.46 -28.07 -6.15
CA MET A 268 -49.27 -28.02 -7.61
C MET A 268 -49.68 -26.80 -8.43
N ALA A 269 -48.74 -26.25 -9.21
CA ALA A 269 -48.94 -25.99 -10.64
C ALA A 269 -47.59 -25.94 -11.39
N GLU A 270 -47.59 -26.70 -12.45
CA GLU A 270 -46.46 -26.97 -13.39
C GLU A 270 -46.25 -25.87 -14.43
N ASN A 271 -44.97 -25.69 -14.82
CA ASN A 271 -44.34 -25.66 -16.16
C ASN A 271 -44.83 -24.64 -17.25
N PRO A 272 -44.09 -24.37 -18.34
CA PRO A 272 -43.03 -25.18 -18.98
C PRO A 272 -41.80 -24.43 -19.55
N ILE A 273 -40.80 -25.27 -19.87
CA ILE A 273 -39.62 -25.05 -20.70
C ILE A 273 -40.02 -25.00 -22.19
N PRO A 274 -39.24 -24.36 -23.07
CA PRO A 274 -38.98 -24.92 -24.38
C PRO A 274 -37.49 -25.19 -24.64
N SER A 275 -37.29 -26.42 -25.07
CA SER A 275 -36.12 -27.03 -25.66
C SER A 275 -35.98 -26.72 -27.16
N VAL A 276 -34.83 -27.18 -27.72
CA VAL A 276 -34.59 -27.69 -29.10
C VAL A 276 -33.74 -26.77 -29.99
N TYR A 277 -32.60 -27.17 -30.56
CA TYR A 277 -32.11 -28.30 -31.36
C TYR A 277 -30.56 -28.30 -31.37
N SER A 278 -29.87 -29.34 -31.26
CA SER A 278 -29.47 -30.59 -32.01
C SER A 278 -28.26 -30.41 -32.92
N GLU A 279 -27.27 -31.17 -32.61
CA GLU A 279 -26.53 -32.23 -33.32
C GLU A 279 -25.46 -31.86 -34.37
N GLY A 280 -24.33 -32.53 -34.23
CA GLY A 280 -23.30 -32.68 -35.26
C GLY A 280 -22.05 -33.40 -34.76
N GLU A 281 -22.12 -34.71 -34.65
CA GLU A 281 -20.98 -35.62 -34.48
C GLU A 281 -20.06 -35.59 -35.68
N ILE A 282 -18.75 -35.84 -35.47
CA ILE A 282 -17.94 -36.80 -36.24
C ILE A 282 -16.69 -37.25 -35.44
N ASN A 283 -16.55 -38.58 -35.39
CA ASN A 283 -15.51 -39.43 -34.81
C ASN A 283 -14.15 -39.39 -35.49
N SER A 284 -13.11 -39.67 -34.70
CA SER A 284 -12.16 -40.80 -34.79
C SER A 284 -10.90 -40.42 -34.01
N GLY A 285 -10.43 -41.08 -32.99
CA GLY A 285 -10.14 -42.46 -32.84
C GLY A 285 -8.62 -42.69 -32.86
N CYS A 286 -7.95 -42.83 -31.73
CA CYS A 286 -7.04 -43.96 -31.47
C CYS A 286 -6.40 -43.86 -30.06
N SER A 287 -6.51 -44.95 -29.36
CA SER A 287 -6.03 -45.31 -28.04
C SER A 287 -4.49 -45.47 -27.99
N VAL A 288 -3.88 -45.24 -26.81
CA VAL A 288 -3.12 -46.26 -26.04
C VAL A 288 -2.91 -45.79 -24.60
N ALA A 289 -3.21 -46.71 -23.67
CA ALA A 289 -3.09 -46.60 -22.24
C ALA A 289 -1.63 -46.63 -21.74
N ASN A 290 -1.37 -45.96 -20.58
CA ASN A 290 -0.88 -46.70 -19.40
C ASN A 290 -0.87 -45.86 -18.13
N SER A 291 -1.41 -46.48 -17.18
CA SER A 291 -1.53 -46.42 -15.73
C SER A 291 -0.51 -45.67 -14.86
N SER A 292 -1.10 -45.16 -13.76
CA SER A 292 -0.67 -45.06 -12.34
C SER A 292 -0.07 -43.70 -11.97
N ASP A 293 -0.68 -42.94 -11.08
CA ASP A 293 -0.92 -43.00 -9.69
C ASP A 293 -1.82 -41.84 -9.24
N LYS A 294 -2.90 -42.19 -8.55
CA LYS A 294 -3.76 -41.21 -7.88
C LYS A 294 -3.08 -40.79 -6.60
N ILE A 295 -2.61 -39.53 -6.52
CA ILE A 295 -2.48 -38.82 -5.26
C ILE A 295 -3.58 -37.77 -5.25
N GLY A 296 -4.41 -37.86 -4.22
CA GLY A 296 -5.61 -37.05 -4.08
C GLY A 296 -5.30 -35.55 -4.05
N GLN A 297 -5.84 -34.83 -5.02
CA GLN A 297 -6.01 -33.39 -4.93
C GLN A 297 -7.15 -33.11 -3.96
N VAL A 298 -6.81 -32.47 -2.84
CA VAL A 298 -7.79 -31.82 -1.96
C VAL A 298 -8.30 -30.59 -2.72
N PRO A 299 -9.61 -30.48 -3.05
CA PRO A 299 -10.14 -29.28 -3.64
C PRO A 299 -10.38 -28.26 -2.54
N GLY A 300 -9.85 -27.05 -2.70
CA GLY A 300 -10.28 -25.88 -1.95
C GLY A 300 -9.30 -25.32 -0.91
N SER A 301 -8.18 -24.83 -1.39
CA SER A 301 -7.56 -23.65 -0.79
C SER A 301 -7.81 -22.51 -1.78
N SER A 302 -8.87 -21.74 -1.55
CA SER A 302 -8.93 -20.39 -2.06
C SER A 302 -7.69 -19.70 -1.53
N ALA A 303 -6.75 -19.37 -2.41
CA ALA A 303 -5.67 -18.46 -2.09
C ALA A 303 -6.36 -17.14 -1.67
N LEU A 304 -6.53 -16.96 -0.37
CA LEU A 304 -6.81 -15.66 0.20
C LEU A 304 -5.67 -14.80 -0.30
N ASP A 305 -5.97 -13.79 -1.11
CA ASP A 305 -5.00 -12.80 -1.57
C ASP A 305 -4.42 -12.19 -0.29
N GLU A 306 -3.24 -12.63 0.12
CA GLU A 306 -2.61 -12.16 1.36
C GLU A 306 -2.46 -10.65 1.23
N THR A 307 -2.95 -9.92 2.21
CA THR A 307 -2.85 -8.46 2.25
C THR A 307 -1.38 -8.05 2.12
N PRO A 308 -0.98 -7.34 1.05
CA PRO A 308 0.43 -7.01 0.84
C PRO A 308 0.95 -6.04 1.91
N GLY A 309 2.23 -6.16 2.25
CA GLY A 309 2.92 -5.14 3.05
C GLY A 309 3.05 -3.81 2.30
N VAL A 310 3.77 -2.85 2.87
CA VAL A 310 4.04 -1.53 2.26
C VAL A 310 5.54 -1.39 2.04
N ALA A 311 5.95 -1.03 0.82
CA ALA A 311 7.32 -0.66 0.48
C ALA A 311 7.39 0.86 0.25
N THR A 312 8.13 1.55 1.11
CA THR A 312 8.21 3.01 1.14
C THR A 312 9.59 3.52 1.56
N GLY A 313 9.72 4.82 1.79
CA GLY A 313 10.95 5.47 2.24
C GLY A 313 10.69 6.92 2.64
N ASN A 314 11.55 7.82 2.22
CA ASN A 314 11.59 9.22 2.67
C ASN A 314 10.50 10.09 2.00
N TRP A 315 9.25 9.64 2.06
CA TRP A 315 8.08 10.32 1.50
C TRP A 315 7.95 11.76 2.01
N GLY A 316 7.89 12.70 1.07
CA GLY A 316 7.77 14.13 1.38
C GLY A 316 9.04 14.81 1.91
N CYS A 317 10.17 14.08 2.08
CA CYS A 317 11.39 14.61 2.69
C CYS A 317 12.42 15.17 1.68
N GLY A 318 12.25 14.88 0.39
CA GLY A 318 13.13 15.37 -0.67
C GLY A 318 12.84 16.84 -1.00
N ALA A 319 12.34 17.12 -2.21
CA ALA A 319 12.02 18.47 -2.66
C ALA A 319 10.99 19.20 -1.77
N PHE A 320 10.14 18.45 -1.05
CA PHE A 320 9.13 19.03 -0.17
C PHE A 320 9.65 19.39 1.22
N GLY A 321 10.84 18.87 1.63
CA GLY A 321 11.57 19.31 2.83
C GLY A 321 10.90 18.94 4.16
N GLY A 322 10.16 17.83 4.21
CA GLY A 322 9.59 17.27 5.43
C GLY A 322 10.64 16.62 6.33
N ASP A 323 10.35 16.48 7.62
CA ASP A 323 11.20 15.82 8.60
C ASP A 323 11.20 14.31 8.42
N LEU A 324 12.40 13.72 8.26
CA LEU A 324 12.61 12.30 7.98
C LEU A 324 12.07 11.40 9.11
N GLN A 325 12.29 11.78 10.36
CA GLN A 325 11.89 10.97 11.52
C GLN A 325 10.37 11.01 11.70
N LEU A 326 9.78 12.20 11.60
CA LEU A 326 8.32 12.38 11.65
C LEU A 326 7.65 11.56 10.55
N LYS A 327 8.13 11.65 9.31
CA LYS A 327 7.54 10.95 8.16
C LYS A 327 7.68 9.43 8.22
N SER A 328 8.77 8.91 8.79
CA SER A 328 8.93 7.46 8.98
C SER A 328 7.90 6.91 9.97
N ILE A 329 7.67 7.62 11.07
CA ILE A 329 6.70 7.23 12.09
C ILE A 329 5.25 7.37 11.59
N ILE A 330 4.92 8.46 10.91
CA ILE A 330 3.59 8.66 10.30
C ILE A 330 3.22 7.49 9.37
N GLN A 331 4.14 7.06 8.52
CA GLN A 331 3.88 5.95 7.61
C GLN A 331 3.75 4.62 8.37
N TRP A 332 4.48 4.42 9.45
CA TRP A 332 4.37 3.22 10.28
C TRP A 332 3.01 3.16 11.01
N LEU A 333 2.58 4.27 11.62
CA LEU A 333 1.24 4.38 12.21
C LEU A 333 0.15 4.06 11.19
N ALA A 334 0.24 4.65 10.00
CA ALA A 334 -0.72 4.46 8.94
C ALA A 334 -0.77 3.01 8.43
N ALA A 335 0.39 2.37 8.22
CA ALA A 335 0.47 0.98 7.78
C ALA A 335 -0.09 0.03 8.84
N SER A 336 0.21 0.27 10.12
CA SER A 336 -0.27 -0.53 11.23
C SER A 336 -1.79 -0.42 11.38
N GLN A 337 -2.33 0.80 11.34
CA GLN A 337 -3.77 1.03 11.41
C GLN A 337 -4.52 0.46 10.20
N ALA A 338 -3.88 0.43 9.03
CA ALA A 338 -4.40 -0.20 7.82
C ALA A 338 -4.21 -1.73 7.80
N GLN A 339 -3.81 -2.32 8.93
CA GLN A 339 -3.61 -3.76 9.12
C GLN A 339 -2.64 -4.38 8.10
N ARG A 340 -1.65 -3.60 7.63
CA ARG A 340 -0.62 -4.13 6.76
C ARG A 340 0.34 -5.02 7.56
N PRO A 341 0.75 -6.20 7.05
CA PRO A 341 1.56 -7.15 7.81
C PRO A 341 2.95 -6.62 8.13
N PHE A 342 3.48 -5.75 7.27
CA PHE A 342 4.80 -5.14 7.45
C PHE A 342 4.95 -3.86 6.64
N ILE A 343 5.95 -3.06 7.04
CA ILE A 343 6.50 -1.97 6.26
C ILE A 343 7.96 -2.25 5.93
N LEU A 344 8.34 -2.11 4.65
CA LEU A 344 9.72 -2.11 4.17
C LEU A 344 10.13 -0.65 3.96
N TYR A 345 11.05 -0.16 4.78
CA TYR A 345 11.44 1.24 4.74
C TYR A 345 12.84 1.43 4.17
N TYR A 346 12.95 2.14 3.07
CA TYR A 346 14.20 2.49 2.39
C TYR A 346 14.71 3.83 2.93
N THR A 347 15.81 3.81 3.68
CA THR A 347 16.37 5.04 4.29
C THR A 347 17.27 5.84 3.35
N PHE A 348 17.74 5.20 2.29
CA PHE A 348 18.72 5.78 1.34
C PHE A 348 19.96 6.36 2.01
N GLY A 349 20.34 5.82 3.16
CA GLY A 349 21.54 6.23 3.91
C GLY A 349 21.42 7.60 4.61
N GLU A 350 20.21 8.13 4.77
CA GLU A 350 19.98 9.41 5.44
C GLU A 350 20.38 9.37 6.92
N LYS A 351 21.34 10.22 7.30
CA LYS A 351 21.90 10.27 8.67
C LYS A 351 20.84 10.45 9.78
N PRO A 352 19.80 11.29 9.63
CA PRO A 352 18.75 11.44 10.65
C PRO A 352 18.02 10.12 10.99
N LEU A 353 18.04 9.15 10.08
CA LEU A 353 17.42 7.84 10.25
C LEU A 353 18.36 6.76 10.78
N ALA A 354 19.60 7.08 11.14
CA ALA A 354 20.59 6.11 11.61
C ALA A 354 20.12 5.31 12.84
N ARG A 355 19.26 5.89 13.67
CA ARG A 355 18.69 5.25 14.87
C ARG A 355 17.30 4.62 14.64
N LEU A 356 16.77 4.65 13.43
CA LEU A 356 15.39 4.20 13.15
C LEU A 356 15.18 2.73 13.54
N GLU A 357 16.13 1.85 13.22
CA GLU A 357 16.05 0.43 13.60
C GLU A 357 15.98 0.24 15.12
N GLN A 358 16.88 0.90 15.83
CA GLN A 358 16.94 0.85 17.29
C GLN A 358 15.62 1.34 17.93
N VAL A 359 15.08 2.45 17.45
CA VAL A 359 13.85 3.04 17.95
C VAL A 359 12.66 2.12 17.68
N THR A 360 12.55 1.60 16.45
CA THR A 360 11.43 0.71 16.10
C THR A 360 11.48 -0.62 16.83
N GLN A 361 12.67 -1.22 17.00
CA GLN A 361 12.84 -2.43 17.80
C GLN A 361 12.49 -2.19 19.27
N TRP A 362 12.93 -1.07 19.84
CA TRP A 362 12.61 -0.72 21.21
C TRP A 362 11.09 -0.57 21.42
N ILE A 363 10.40 0.16 20.54
CA ILE A 363 8.95 0.34 20.57
C ILE A 363 8.22 -1.01 20.51
N LEU A 364 8.60 -1.89 19.58
CA LEU A 364 7.99 -3.21 19.41
C LEU A 364 8.21 -4.11 20.63
N LEU A 365 9.41 -4.09 21.23
CA LEU A 365 9.74 -4.86 22.44
C LEU A 365 8.92 -4.41 23.65
N HIS A 366 8.52 -3.14 23.73
CA HIS A 366 7.67 -2.63 24.79
C HIS A 366 6.17 -2.78 24.52
N GLY A 367 5.79 -3.42 23.40
CA GLY A 367 4.40 -3.72 23.07
C GLY A 367 3.52 -2.49 22.85
N TRP A 368 4.11 -1.40 22.33
CA TRP A 368 3.35 -0.19 22.06
C TRP A 368 2.32 -0.41 20.95
N THR A 369 1.16 0.20 21.16
CA THR A 369 0.08 0.30 20.17
C THR A 369 0.26 1.50 19.25
N VAL A 370 -0.56 1.58 18.22
CA VAL A 370 -0.67 2.78 17.37
C VAL A 370 -1.00 4.01 18.22
N GLY A 371 -1.91 3.88 19.18
CA GLY A 371 -2.30 4.98 20.08
C GLY A 371 -1.16 5.46 20.97
N ASP A 372 -0.37 4.53 21.54
CA ASP A 372 0.77 4.90 22.36
C ASP A 372 1.80 5.71 21.57
N LEU A 373 2.18 5.21 20.38
CA LEU A 373 3.15 5.90 19.53
C LEU A 373 2.62 7.23 19.00
N TRP A 374 1.33 7.31 18.66
CA TRP A 374 0.67 8.54 18.25
C TRP A 374 0.70 9.60 19.36
N ASN A 375 0.36 9.23 20.59
CA ASN A 375 0.35 10.16 21.71
C ASN A 375 1.75 10.72 22.01
N MET A 376 2.79 9.88 21.91
CA MET A 376 4.19 10.35 22.04
C MET A 376 4.60 11.27 20.90
N LEU A 377 4.14 11.02 19.67
CA LEU A 377 4.41 11.90 18.54
C LEU A 377 3.73 13.26 18.70
N VAL A 378 2.50 13.30 19.20
CA VAL A 378 1.76 14.53 19.47
C VAL A 378 2.41 15.34 20.58
N GLU A 379 2.82 14.68 21.67
CA GLU A 379 3.52 15.32 22.80
C GLU A 379 4.83 15.96 22.34
N TYR A 380 5.68 15.21 21.65
CA TYR A 380 6.92 15.75 21.08
C TYR A 380 6.66 16.96 20.17
N SER A 381 5.65 16.85 19.31
CA SER A 381 5.32 17.90 18.35
C SER A 381 4.83 19.17 19.02
N SER A 382 4.06 19.04 20.10
CA SER A 382 3.63 20.13 20.95
C SER A 382 4.82 20.87 21.56
N GLN A 383 5.76 20.12 22.17
CA GLN A 383 6.99 20.69 22.75
C GLN A 383 7.89 21.34 21.68
N ARG A 384 7.94 20.76 20.46
CA ARG A 384 8.67 21.38 19.34
C ARG A 384 8.09 22.72 18.94
N ILE A 385 6.75 22.82 18.85
CA ILE A 385 6.06 24.08 18.50
C ILE A 385 6.21 25.10 19.60
N ALA A 386 6.14 24.68 20.87
CA ALA A 386 6.32 25.56 22.03
C ALA A 386 7.78 26.03 22.21
N GLY A 387 8.74 25.40 21.50
CA GLY A 387 10.17 25.69 21.67
C GLY A 387 10.77 25.09 22.95
N GLU A 388 10.08 24.14 23.58
CA GLU A 388 10.52 23.46 24.80
C GLU A 388 11.57 22.37 24.50
N THR A 389 11.62 21.87 23.28
CA THR A 389 12.66 20.95 22.82
C THR A 389 13.21 21.33 21.46
N SER A 390 14.52 21.15 21.27
CA SER A 390 15.21 21.32 19.99
C SER A 390 15.79 20.02 19.46
N CYS A 391 15.78 18.94 20.26
CA CYS A 391 16.32 17.64 19.83
C CYS A 391 15.42 16.98 18.80
N SER A 392 15.96 16.00 18.08
CA SER A 392 15.20 15.21 17.12
C SER A 392 14.24 14.23 17.82
N PHE A 393 13.20 13.77 17.14
CA PHE A 393 12.19 12.88 17.72
C PHE A 393 12.83 11.61 18.32
N PHE A 394 13.74 10.96 17.60
CA PHE A 394 14.35 9.73 18.10
C PHE A 394 15.25 9.97 19.33
N SER A 395 15.92 11.12 19.43
CA SER A 395 16.70 11.47 20.61
C SER A 395 15.80 11.91 21.79
N TRP A 396 14.66 12.48 21.52
CA TRP A 396 13.65 12.83 22.52
C TRP A 396 12.98 11.58 23.10
N LEU A 397 12.57 10.66 22.20
CA LEU A 397 11.87 9.44 22.58
C LEU A 397 12.77 8.46 23.33
N LEU A 398 14.01 8.29 22.86
CA LEU A 398 14.97 7.34 23.39
C LEU A 398 16.32 8.05 23.60
N PRO A 399 16.51 8.76 24.73
CA PRO A 399 17.78 9.39 25.06
C PRO A 399 18.94 8.37 25.20
N GLU A 400 20.14 8.75 24.78
CA GLU A 400 21.31 7.85 24.76
C GLU A 400 21.65 7.23 26.13
N GLN A 401 21.32 7.91 27.23
CA GLN A 401 21.56 7.43 28.60
C GLN A 401 20.78 6.14 28.94
N ASN A 402 19.73 5.80 28.22
CA ASN A 402 18.93 4.59 28.43
C ASN A 402 19.47 3.37 27.65
N LEU A 403 20.57 3.53 26.90
CA LEU A 403 21.12 2.51 26.01
C LEU A 403 22.21 1.64 26.65
N CYS A 404 22.74 2.02 27.82
CA CYS A 404 23.80 1.28 28.51
C CYS A 404 23.35 -0.04 29.18
N GLY A 405 22.10 -0.45 29.01
CA GLY A 405 21.51 -1.65 29.65
C GLY A 405 21.31 -2.86 28.76
N PHE A 406 21.66 -2.80 27.48
CA PHE A 406 21.48 -3.92 26.54
C PHE A 406 22.83 -4.35 25.96
N HIS A 407 23.57 -5.14 26.73
CA HIS A 407 24.68 -5.97 26.27
C HIS A 407 24.39 -7.44 26.61
#